data_5cc73e242036ff70b814f1dc6665bcc9
#
_entry.id   5cc73e242036ff70b814f1dc6665bcc9
#
_cell.length_a   1.000
_cell.length_b   1.000
_cell.length_c   1.000
_cell.angle_alpha   90.00
_cell.angle_beta   90.00
_cell.angle_gamma   90.00
#
_symmetry.space_group_name_H-M   'P 1'
#
loop_
_entity.id
_entity.type
_entity.pdbx_description
1 polymer ?
#
loop_
_entity_poly.entity_id
_entity_poly.type
_entity_poly.pdbx_seq_one_letter_code
_entity_poly.pdbx_strand_id
1 'polypeptide(L)'
;MEMRRAGKSGLSLSRLGLGTMTWGRDTDTHEAADQCRAFIEAGGNFIDTSATYGDGDSERVIGGLIGTLFKREDVAIATKAGVTFPAGVRTVNNSRQTLIAELDKSLARLETDYVDIWQIHSWDPHN
;
A
#
# COMPACT_ATOMS: atom_id res chain seq x y z
N MET A 1 13.34 -11.75 11.69
CA MET A 1 11.87 -11.71 11.90
C MET A 1 11.25 -12.97 11.29
N GLU A 2 10.25 -13.55 11.95
CA GLU A 2 9.57 -14.74 11.46
C GLU A 2 8.79 -14.45 10.17
N MET A 3 8.84 -15.38 9.22
CA MET A 3 8.13 -15.29 7.94
C MET A 3 6.92 -16.21 7.92
N ARG A 4 5.87 -15.80 7.26
CA ARG A 4 4.63 -16.55 7.09
C ARG A 4 4.21 -16.56 5.62
N ARG A 5 3.64 -17.66 5.17
CA ARG A 5 3.06 -17.72 3.82
C ARG A 5 1.69 -17.08 3.78
N ALA A 6 1.43 -16.32 2.73
CA ALA A 6 0.11 -15.77 2.44
C ALA A 6 -0.73 -16.85 1.75
N GLY A 7 -1.37 -17.70 2.57
CA GLY A 7 -2.18 -18.81 2.09
C GLY A 7 -1.39 -19.76 1.19
N LYS A 8 -1.93 -20.04 0.00
CA LYS A 8 -1.31 -20.92 -1.00
C LYS A 8 -0.67 -20.15 -2.16
N SER A 9 -0.49 -18.86 -2.02
CA SER A 9 0.01 -17.99 -3.10
C SER A 9 1.50 -18.17 -3.38
N GLY A 10 2.25 -18.75 -2.46
CA GLY A 10 3.72 -18.77 -2.54
C GLY A 10 4.39 -17.51 -2.02
N LEU A 11 3.62 -16.47 -1.73
CA LEU A 11 4.14 -15.21 -1.20
C LEU A 11 4.53 -15.39 0.27
N SER A 12 5.77 -15.06 0.62
CA SER A 12 6.28 -15.11 2.00
C SER A 12 6.37 -13.71 2.57
N LEU A 13 5.66 -13.46 3.66
CA LEU A 13 5.58 -12.16 4.31
C LEU A 13 6.18 -12.22 5.71
N SER A 14 6.82 -11.14 6.14
CA SER A 14 7.19 -10.99 7.54
C SER A 14 5.92 -10.99 8.39
N ARG A 15 6.02 -11.59 9.58
CA ARG A 15 4.89 -11.72 10.50
C ARG A 15 4.31 -10.37 10.89
N LEU A 16 5.16 -9.35 10.99
CA LEU A 16 4.75 -7.96 11.19
C LEU A 16 4.80 -7.23 9.86
N GLY A 17 3.78 -6.46 9.56
CA GLY A 17 3.74 -5.55 8.43
C GLY A 17 3.92 -4.11 8.88
N LEU A 18 4.44 -3.27 8.00
CA LEU A 18 4.55 -1.84 8.25
C LEU A 18 3.30 -1.14 7.69
N GLY A 19 2.43 -0.65 8.59
CA GLY A 19 1.27 0.15 8.20
C GLY A 19 1.67 1.60 7.94
N THR A 20 1.05 2.21 6.94
CA THR A 20 1.46 3.54 6.45
C THR A 20 0.31 4.55 6.44
N MET A 21 -0.74 4.33 7.22
CA MET A 21 -1.93 5.20 7.19
C MET A 21 -1.61 6.67 7.51
N THR A 22 -0.60 6.93 8.35
CA THR A 22 -0.22 8.29 8.73
C THR A 22 0.79 8.94 7.79
N TRP A 23 1.38 8.17 6.87
CA TRP A 23 2.39 8.69 5.96
C TRP A 23 1.79 9.69 4.96
N GLY A 24 2.42 10.85 4.85
CA GLY A 24 1.94 11.93 4.02
C GLY A 24 0.81 12.76 4.65
N ARG A 25 0.37 12.39 5.84
CA ARG A 25 -0.61 13.14 6.62
C ARG A 25 0.01 13.69 7.92
N ASP A 26 0.32 12.81 8.87
CA ASP A 26 0.91 13.16 10.17
C ASP A 26 2.40 12.85 10.25
N THR A 27 2.87 11.94 9.40
CA THR A 27 4.27 11.51 9.32
C THR A 27 4.86 12.05 8.02
N ASP A 28 5.90 12.87 8.13
CA ASP A 28 6.56 13.43 6.94
C ASP A 28 7.45 12.38 6.25
N THR A 29 7.95 12.73 5.07
CA THR A 29 8.76 11.81 4.25
C THR A 29 10.04 11.35 4.98
N HIS A 30 10.66 12.22 5.75
CA HIS A 30 11.88 11.89 6.49
C HIS A 30 11.60 10.85 7.59
N GLU A 31 10.56 11.07 8.38
CA GLU A 31 10.13 10.13 9.42
C GLU A 31 9.69 8.80 8.81
N ALA A 32 8.96 8.83 7.71
CA ALA A 32 8.55 7.63 6.98
C ALA A 32 9.76 6.82 6.52
N ALA A 33 10.78 7.48 5.97
CA ALA A 33 12.02 6.82 5.57
C ALA A 33 12.73 6.15 6.75
N ASP A 34 12.80 6.83 7.90
CA ASP A 34 13.40 6.27 9.11
C ASP A 34 12.63 5.06 9.62
N GLN A 35 11.30 5.11 9.63
CA GLN A 35 10.45 3.97 10.00
C GLN A 35 10.67 2.80 9.05
N CYS A 36 10.68 3.06 7.76
CA CYS A 36 10.91 2.04 6.74
C CYS A 36 12.28 1.38 6.89
N ARG A 37 13.32 2.19 7.08
CA ARG A 37 14.68 1.68 7.27
C ARG A 37 14.77 0.76 8.49
N ALA A 38 14.23 1.19 9.63
CA ALA A 38 14.20 0.38 10.84
C ALA A 38 13.46 -0.94 10.64
N PHE A 39 12.34 -0.90 9.91
CA PHE A 39 11.55 -2.10 9.60
C PHE A 39 12.33 -3.08 8.72
N ILE A 40 12.96 -2.59 7.66
CA ILE A 40 13.76 -3.42 6.75
C ILE A 40 14.96 -4.03 7.50
N GLU A 41 15.66 -3.24 8.32
CA GLU A 41 16.80 -3.71 9.11
C GLU A 41 16.40 -4.79 10.13
N ALA A 42 15.17 -4.73 10.62
CA ALA A 42 14.62 -5.76 11.52
C ALA A 42 14.18 -7.04 10.77
N GLY A 43 14.32 -7.08 9.45
CA GLY A 43 13.96 -8.24 8.63
C GLY A 43 12.53 -8.21 8.09
N GLY A 44 11.84 -7.07 8.18
CA GLY A 44 10.50 -6.90 7.61
C GLY A 44 10.54 -6.80 6.09
N ASN A 45 9.49 -7.33 5.43
CA ASN A 45 9.37 -7.28 3.97
C ASN A 45 7.95 -6.99 3.48
N PHE A 46 7.07 -6.49 4.35
CA PHE A 46 5.66 -6.30 4.02
C PHE A 46 5.20 -4.89 4.41
N ILE A 47 4.80 -4.09 3.41
CA ILE A 47 4.29 -2.73 3.60
C ILE A 47 2.82 -2.70 3.17
N ASP A 48 1.95 -2.21 4.06
CA ASP A 48 0.51 -2.07 3.82
C ASP A 48 0.14 -0.60 3.68
N THR A 49 -0.51 -0.27 2.57
CA THR A 49 -0.99 1.07 2.26
C THR A 49 -2.41 1.04 1.68
N SER A 50 -2.88 2.16 1.20
CA SER A 50 -4.19 2.33 0.56
C SER A 50 -4.19 3.57 -0.32
N ALA A 51 -5.00 3.55 -1.37
CA ALA A 51 -5.25 4.70 -2.21
C ALA A 51 -5.79 5.91 -1.43
N THR A 52 -6.45 5.69 -0.29
CA THR A 52 -7.05 6.75 0.52
C THR A 52 -6.13 7.32 1.60
N TYR A 53 -5.04 6.64 1.92
CA TYR A 53 -4.14 7.10 2.98
C TYR A 53 -3.44 8.40 2.57
N GLY A 54 -3.71 9.48 3.33
CA GLY A 54 -3.19 10.80 2.99
C GLY A 54 -3.63 11.30 1.61
N ASP A 55 -4.80 10.87 1.14
CA ASP A 55 -5.31 11.18 -0.20
C ASP A 55 -4.32 10.79 -1.32
N GLY A 56 -3.72 9.61 -1.17
CA GLY A 56 -2.73 9.08 -2.11
C GLY A 56 -1.29 9.41 -1.75
N ASP A 57 -1.04 10.27 -0.77
CA ASP A 57 0.32 10.67 -0.41
C ASP A 57 1.11 9.54 0.23
N SER A 58 0.46 8.63 0.98
CA SER A 58 1.13 7.45 1.52
C SER A 58 1.73 6.60 0.39
N GLU A 59 0.97 6.36 -0.67
CA GLU A 59 1.48 5.63 -1.84
C GLU A 59 2.64 6.39 -2.52
N ARG A 60 2.56 7.72 -2.63
CA ARG A 60 3.64 8.53 -3.22
C ARG A 60 4.91 8.47 -2.39
N VAL A 61 4.80 8.50 -1.07
CA VAL A 61 5.95 8.35 -0.17
C VAL A 61 6.62 6.99 -0.38
N ILE A 62 5.84 5.91 -0.43
CA ILE A 62 6.38 4.58 -0.70
C ILE A 62 7.09 4.54 -2.06
N GLY A 63 6.48 5.13 -3.10
CA GLY A 63 7.08 5.21 -4.42
C GLY A 63 8.45 5.85 -4.42
N GLY A 64 8.64 6.89 -3.61
CA GLY A 64 9.94 7.54 -3.44
C GLY A 64 10.98 6.71 -2.68
N LEU A 65 10.55 5.68 -1.93
CA LEU A 65 11.46 4.80 -1.19
C LEU A 65 11.92 3.60 -2.01
N ILE A 66 11.15 3.19 -3.01
CA ILE A 66 11.50 2.08 -3.90
C ILE A 66 12.77 2.48 -4.68
N GLY A 67 13.78 1.61 -4.66
CA GLY A 67 15.05 1.85 -5.34
C GLY A 67 16.05 2.66 -4.52
N THR A 68 15.62 3.34 -3.45
CA THR A 68 16.50 4.07 -2.54
C THR A 68 16.74 3.33 -1.24
N LEU A 69 15.69 2.86 -0.56
CA LEU A 69 15.80 2.12 0.69
C LEU A 69 15.68 0.61 0.50
N PHE A 70 15.01 0.15 -0.55
CA PHE A 70 14.85 -1.27 -0.85
C PHE A 70 14.61 -1.46 -2.34
N LYS A 71 14.93 -2.65 -2.83
CA LYS A 71 14.56 -3.05 -4.18
C LYS A 71 13.10 -3.47 -4.21
N ARG A 72 12.39 -3.14 -5.30
CA ARG A 72 10.96 -3.46 -5.43
C ARG A 72 10.66 -4.93 -5.15
N GLU A 73 11.48 -5.83 -5.67
CA GLU A 73 11.29 -7.28 -5.54
C GLU A 73 11.55 -7.82 -4.14
N ASP A 74 12.22 -7.06 -3.26
CA ASP A 74 12.54 -7.50 -1.91
C ASP A 74 11.41 -7.22 -0.90
N VAL A 75 10.41 -6.44 -1.28
CA VAL A 75 9.33 -6.03 -0.39
C VAL A 75 7.98 -6.28 -1.03
N ALA A 76 7.09 -6.94 -0.30
CA ALA A 76 5.71 -7.10 -0.70
C ALA A 76 4.94 -5.82 -0.36
N ILE A 77 4.24 -5.27 -1.34
CA ILE A 77 3.42 -4.07 -1.17
C ILE A 77 1.96 -4.45 -1.35
N ALA A 78 1.14 -4.11 -0.35
CA ALA A 78 -0.30 -4.26 -0.39
C ALA A 78 -0.95 -2.88 -0.47
N THR A 79 -1.91 -2.71 -1.36
CA THR A 79 -2.75 -1.51 -1.40
C THR A 79 -4.23 -1.88 -1.52
N LYS A 80 -5.10 -0.89 -1.46
CA LYS A 80 -6.54 -1.10 -1.37
C LYS A 80 -7.28 -0.15 -2.30
N ALA A 81 -8.40 -0.61 -2.83
CA ALA A 81 -9.26 0.17 -3.71
C ALA A 81 -10.72 -0.01 -3.35
N GLY A 82 -11.59 0.83 -3.93
CA GLY A 82 -13.04 0.77 -3.77
C GLY A 82 -13.62 1.90 -2.94
N VAL A 83 -12.81 2.62 -2.18
CA VAL A 83 -13.23 3.81 -1.44
C VAL A 83 -12.65 5.05 -2.11
N THR A 84 -13.51 6.00 -2.42
CA THR A 84 -13.13 7.29 -3.01
C THR A 84 -13.85 8.42 -2.26
N PHE A 85 -13.45 9.65 -2.52
CA PHE A 85 -14.03 10.83 -1.87
C PHE A 85 -14.42 11.91 -2.88
N PRO A 86 -15.35 11.60 -3.81
CA PRO A 86 -15.80 12.61 -4.77
C PRO A 86 -16.46 13.77 -4.01
N ALA A 87 -16.02 15.02 -4.30
CA ALA A 87 -16.46 16.23 -3.59
C ALA A 87 -16.35 16.10 -2.05
N GLY A 88 -15.37 15.34 -1.55
CA GLY A 88 -15.15 15.15 -0.12
C GLY A 88 -16.08 14.15 0.55
N VAL A 89 -16.96 13.49 -0.20
CA VAL A 89 -17.92 12.51 0.34
C VAL A 89 -17.37 11.10 0.20
N ARG A 90 -17.29 10.37 1.31
CA ARG A 90 -16.83 8.97 1.30
C ARG A 90 -17.80 8.12 0.48
N THR A 91 -17.30 7.52 -0.58
CA THR A 91 -18.08 6.71 -1.51
C THR A 91 -17.43 5.33 -1.66
N VAL A 92 -18.24 4.27 -1.57
CA VAL A 92 -17.79 2.90 -1.79
C VAL A 92 -18.34 2.43 -3.14
N ASN A 93 -17.45 2.00 -4.02
CA ASN A 93 -17.81 1.44 -5.32
C ASN A 93 -16.78 0.38 -5.71
N ASN A 94 -17.16 -0.88 -5.60
CA ASN A 94 -16.31 -2.02 -5.93
C ASN A 94 -16.58 -2.58 -7.32
N SER A 95 -17.19 -1.77 -8.20
CA SER A 95 -17.39 -2.18 -9.58
C SER A 95 -16.05 -2.42 -10.28
N ARG A 96 -16.05 -3.34 -11.25
CA ARG A 96 -14.83 -3.65 -12.01
C ARG A 96 -14.17 -2.40 -12.60
N GLN A 97 -14.97 -1.52 -13.19
CA GLN A 97 -14.47 -0.29 -13.80
C GLN A 97 -13.74 0.59 -12.79
N THR A 98 -14.35 0.82 -11.63
CA THR A 98 -13.77 1.64 -10.57
C THR A 98 -12.49 1.01 -10.02
N LEU A 99 -12.53 -0.28 -9.73
CA LEU A 99 -11.37 -0.98 -9.15
C LEU A 99 -10.16 -0.92 -10.09
N ILE A 100 -10.35 -1.17 -11.38
CA ILE A 100 -9.26 -1.12 -12.36
C ILE A 100 -8.70 0.30 -12.48
N ALA A 101 -9.57 1.31 -12.57
CA ALA A 101 -9.14 2.70 -12.65
C ALA A 101 -8.35 3.12 -11.40
N GLU A 102 -8.80 2.72 -10.22
CA GLU A 102 -8.12 3.03 -8.97
C GLU A 102 -6.78 2.29 -8.84
N LEU A 103 -6.68 1.06 -9.33
CA LEU A 103 -5.41 0.34 -9.37
C LEU A 103 -4.39 1.06 -10.25
N ASP A 104 -4.79 1.50 -11.43
CA ASP A 104 -3.89 2.25 -12.32
C ASP A 104 -3.36 3.52 -11.66
N LYS A 105 -4.19 4.24 -10.92
CA LYS A 105 -3.78 5.42 -10.17
C LYS A 105 -2.80 5.06 -9.04
N SER A 106 -3.06 3.97 -8.31
CA SER A 106 -2.17 3.50 -7.26
C SER A 106 -0.80 3.11 -7.80
N LEU A 107 -0.75 2.40 -8.93
CA LEU A 107 0.52 2.03 -9.56
C LEU A 107 1.32 3.25 -9.97
N ALA A 108 0.65 4.28 -10.49
CA ALA A 108 1.31 5.54 -10.84
C ALA A 108 1.90 6.24 -9.62
N ARG A 109 1.16 6.32 -8.51
CA ARG A 109 1.64 6.94 -7.27
C ARG A 109 2.78 6.14 -6.62
N LEU A 110 2.69 4.82 -6.65
CA LEU A 110 3.73 3.92 -6.14
C LEU A 110 4.96 3.82 -7.07
N GLU A 111 4.86 4.33 -8.29
CA GLU A 111 5.93 4.27 -9.29
C GLU A 111 6.43 2.83 -9.51
N THR A 112 5.48 1.89 -9.59
CA THR A 112 5.74 0.47 -9.85
C THR A 112 4.68 -0.07 -10.80
N ASP A 113 4.96 -1.17 -11.46
CA ASP A 113 4.04 -1.78 -12.42
C ASP A 113 3.23 -2.95 -11.83
N TYR A 114 3.41 -3.25 -10.55
CA TYR A 114 2.63 -4.29 -9.86
C TYR A 114 2.56 -4.06 -8.36
N VAL A 115 1.51 -4.60 -7.74
CA VAL A 115 1.41 -4.78 -6.29
C VAL A 115 1.33 -6.28 -5.98
N ASP A 116 1.76 -6.67 -4.79
CA ASP A 116 1.79 -8.09 -4.39
C ASP A 116 0.45 -8.53 -3.83
N ILE A 117 -0.24 -7.63 -3.15
CA ILE A 117 -1.56 -7.86 -2.58
C ILE A 117 -2.45 -6.66 -2.92
N TRP A 118 -3.63 -6.95 -3.44
CA TRP A 118 -4.62 -5.93 -3.77
C TRP A 118 -5.92 -6.26 -3.07
N GLN A 119 -6.39 -5.33 -2.25
CA GLN A 119 -7.51 -5.55 -1.34
C GLN A 119 -8.70 -4.66 -1.70
N ILE A 120 -9.89 -5.20 -1.50
CA ILE A 120 -11.11 -4.40 -1.43
C ILE A 120 -11.11 -3.70 -0.07
N HIS A 121 -11.19 -2.38 -0.07
CA HIS A 121 -11.05 -1.59 1.15
C HIS A 121 -12.29 -1.66 2.05
N SER A 122 -13.47 -1.76 1.46
CA SER A 122 -14.73 -1.76 2.21
C SER A 122 -15.79 -2.56 1.48
N TRP A 123 -16.70 -3.15 2.22
CA TRP A 123 -17.84 -3.86 1.65
C TRP A 123 -18.75 -2.91 0.87
N ASP A 124 -19.25 -3.38 -0.27
CA ASP A 124 -20.16 -2.65 -1.13
C ASP A 124 -21.40 -3.53 -1.36
N PRO A 125 -22.60 -3.10 -0.91
CA PRO A 125 -23.82 -3.91 -1.05
C PRO A 125 -24.28 -4.08 -2.51
N HIS A 126 -23.75 -3.31 -3.44
CA HIS A 126 -24.16 -3.31 -4.84
C HIS A 126 -23.18 -4.04 -5.76
N ASN A 127 -22.03 -4.40 -5.25
CA ASN A 127 -20.98 -5.05 -6.03
C ASN A 127 -20.34 -6.21 -5.23
#